data_7b8e131b58a4baf5fdb5fd6879c22dc5
#
_entry.id   7b8e131b58a4baf5fdb5fd6879c22dc5
#
_cell.length_a   1.000
_cell.length_b   1.000
_cell.length_c   1.000
_cell.angle_alpha   90.00
_cell.angle_beta   90.00
_cell.angle_gamma   90.00
#
_symmetry.space_group_name_H-M   'P 1'
#
loop_
_entity.id
_entity.type
_entity.pdbx_description
1 polymer ?
#
loop_
_entity_poly.entity_id
_entity_poly.type
_entity_poly.pdbx_seq_one_letter_code
_entity_poly.pdbx_strand_id
1 'polypeptide(L)'
;MGIEYLGLSSINGPLVILEGVQDAFFDEIVEFTVDGKTKKIGRIIELYEDKAVIQVFEGTENMSLDNTRTKLTGHPMEVSLAPDMLGRTFNGIGKPIDGLGPLITDVKRDVNGLPLNPVRRKYPRNYIRTGTVSYTHLTLPTT
;
A
#
# COMPACT_ATOMS: atom_id res chain seq x y z
N MET A 1 4.20 -19.93 1.90
CA MET A 1 4.43 -20.27 0.47
C MET A 1 3.42 -19.48 -0.33
N GLY A 2 3.85 -18.42 -0.99
CA GLY A 2 2.92 -17.55 -1.73
C GLY A 2 2.49 -18.20 -3.03
N ILE A 3 1.20 -18.20 -3.30
CA ILE A 3 0.65 -18.65 -4.60
C ILE A 3 1.00 -17.57 -5.63
N GLU A 4 1.58 -17.99 -6.74
CA GLU A 4 1.92 -17.13 -7.86
C GLU A 4 0.96 -17.39 -9.02
N TYR A 5 0.37 -16.33 -9.52
CA TYR A 5 -0.55 -16.37 -10.66
C TYR A 5 0.15 -15.86 -11.91
N LEU A 6 -0.02 -16.58 -13.03
CA LEU A 6 0.52 -16.17 -14.32
C LEU A 6 -0.58 -15.51 -15.14
N GLY A 7 -0.28 -14.32 -15.65
CA GLY A 7 -1.20 -13.56 -16.48
C GLY A 7 -2.22 -12.76 -15.67
N LEU A 8 -2.94 -11.91 -16.38
CA LEU A 8 -3.98 -11.03 -15.87
C LEU A 8 -5.23 -11.19 -16.73
N SER A 9 -6.41 -11.00 -16.15
CA SER A 9 -7.66 -11.04 -16.91
C SER A 9 -7.92 -9.76 -17.68
N SER A 10 -7.70 -8.61 -17.04
CA SER A 10 -7.81 -7.31 -17.71
C SER A 10 -7.00 -6.22 -17.01
N ILE A 11 -6.69 -5.19 -17.77
CA ILE A 11 -6.02 -3.97 -17.29
C ILE A 11 -6.90 -2.78 -17.68
N ASN A 12 -7.29 -1.96 -16.71
CA ASN A 12 -8.12 -0.79 -16.94
C ASN A 12 -7.59 0.39 -16.12
N GLY A 13 -6.81 1.25 -16.79
CA GLY A 13 -6.12 2.35 -16.11
C GLY A 13 -5.20 1.84 -15.01
N PRO A 14 -5.28 2.35 -13.77
CA PRO A 14 -4.44 1.89 -12.66
C PRO A 14 -4.92 0.57 -12.04
N LEU A 15 -6.03 0.01 -12.54
CA LEU A 15 -6.65 -1.20 -12.00
C LEU A 15 -6.32 -2.42 -12.84
N VAL A 16 -6.09 -3.51 -12.15
CA VAL A 16 -5.83 -4.83 -12.74
C VAL A 16 -6.83 -5.81 -12.16
N ILE A 17 -7.38 -6.67 -13.00
CA ILE A 17 -8.29 -7.74 -12.60
C ILE A 17 -7.57 -9.08 -12.75
N LEU A 18 -7.55 -9.83 -11.67
CA LEU A 18 -7.03 -11.19 -11.60
C LEU A 18 -8.19 -12.15 -11.31
N GLU A 19 -8.32 -13.19 -12.08
CA GLU A 19 -9.33 -14.26 -11.91
C GLU A 19 -8.71 -15.54 -11.36
N GLY A 20 -9.54 -16.39 -10.77
CA GLY A 20 -9.11 -17.65 -10.19
C GLY A 20 -8.33 -17.49 -8.89
N VAL A 21 -8.56 -16.40 -8.17
CA VAL A 21 -7.84 -16.07 -6.93
C VAL A 21 -8.44 -16.86 -5.77
N GLN A 22 -7.57 -17.54 -5.02
CA GLN A 22 -7.94 -18.25 -3.80
C GLN A 22 -7.21 -17.67 -2.61
N ASP A 23 -7.86 -17.69 -1.46
CA ASP A 23 -7.29 -17.24 -0.17
C ASP A 23 -6.76 -15.80 -0.15
N ALA A 24 -7.31 -14.94 -1.01
CA ALA A 24 -7.04 -13.51 -0.97
C ALA A 24 -7.95 -12.79 0.02
N PHE A 25 -7.47 -11.70 0.61
CA PHE A 25 -8.28 -10.86 1.48
C PHE A 25 -8.22 -9.39 1.09
N PHE A 26 -9.20 -8.65 1.54
CA PHE A 26 -9.30 -7.21 1.29
C PHE A 26 -8.07 -6.47 1.85
N ASP A 27 -7.58 -5.50 1.11
CA ASP A 27 -6.41 -4.66 1.47
C ASP A 27 -5.07 -5.39 1.49
N GLU A 28 -5.02 -6.63 1.00
CA GLU A 28 -3.78 -7.39 0.85
C GLU A 28 -2.85 -6.74 -0.17
N ILE A 29 -1.57 -6.71 0.15
CA ILE A 29 -0.52 -6.25 -0.77
C ILE A 29 -0.17 -7.37 -1.76
N VAL A 30 -0.02 -6.98 -3.00
CA VAL A 30 0.28 -7.85 -4.13
C VAL A 30 1.55 -7.39 -4.82
N GLU A 31 2.43 -8.31 -5.09
CA GLU A 31 3.64 -8.06 -5.88
C GLU A 31 3.44 -8.52 -7.32
N PHE A 32 3.72 -7.64 -8.26
CA PHE A 32 3.75 -7.95 -9.69
C PHE A 32 5.19 -8.02 -10.18
N THR A 33 5.48 -9.03 -10.98
CA THR A 33 6.73 -9.11 -11.72
C THR A 33 6.41 -9.00 -13.21
N VAL A 34 6.89 -7.96 -13.83
CA VAL A 34 6.68 -7.65 -15.25
C VAL A 34 7.93 -8.04 -16.03
N ASP A 35 7.78 -8.84 -17.10
CA ASP A 35 8.88 -9.34 -17.92
C ASP A 35 10.01 -10.03 -17.13
N GLY A 36 9.70 -10.58 -15.98
CA GLY A 36 10.67 -11.24 -15.11
C GLY A 36 11.71 -10.32 -14.47
N LYS A 37 11.60 -9.01 -14.64
CA LYS A 37 12.59 -8.02 -14.17
C LYS A 37 12.01 -6.92 -13.32
N THR A 38 10.98 -6.23 -13.81
CA THR A 38 10.39 -5.07 -13.13
C THR A 38 9.40 -5.53 -12.07
N LYS A 39 9.56 -5.03 -10.85
CA LYS A 39 8.63 -5.28 -9.76
C LYS A 39 7.75 -4.08 -9.53
N LYS A 40 6.46 -4.33 -9.40
CA LYS A 40 5.44 -3.33 -9.03
C LYS A 40 4.65 -3.83 -7.84
N ILE A 41 4.07 -2.91 -7.09
CA ILE A 41 3.28 -3.23 -5.90
C ILE A 41 1.87 -2.67 -6.09
N GLY A 42 0.90 -3.47 -5.70
CA GLY A 42 -0.51 -3.09 -5.69
C GLY A 42 -1.21 -3.53 -4.41
N ARG A 43 -2.46 -3.13 -4.31
CA ARG A 43 -3.34 -3.44 -3.19
C ARG A 43 -4.67 -3.95 -3.70
N ILE A 44 -5.19 -5.01 -3.11
CA ILE A 44 -6.54 -5.50 -3.40
C ILE A 44 -7.55 -4.52 -2.84
N ILE A 45 -8.39 -3.96 -3.71
CA ILE A 45 -9.43 -3.00 -3.33
C ILE A 45 -10.83 -3.60 -3.34
N GLU A 46 -11.04 -4.66 -4.12
CA GLU A 46 -12.31 -5.39 -4.17
C GLU A 46 -12.06 -6.88 -4.40
N LEU A 47 -12.91 -7.69 -3.82
CA LEU A 47 -12.95 -9.14 -4.01
C LEU A 47 -14.36 -9.58 -4.38
N TYR A 48 -14.46 -10.39 -5.43
CA TYR A 48 -15.69 -11.03 -5.88
C TYR A 48 -15.41 -12.51 -6.08
N GLU A 49 -16.05 -13.38 -5.31
CA GLU A 49 -15.89 -14.84 -5.42
C GLU A 49 -14.46 -15.30 -5.73
N ASP A 50 -14.12 -15.37 -7.01
CA ASP A 50 -12.80 -15.78 -7.52
C ASP A 50 -12.02 -14.65 -8.21
N LYS A 51 -12.54 -13.40 -8.18
CA LYS A 51 -11.91 -12.24 -8.84
C LYS A 51 -11.41 -11.24 -7.83
N ALA A 52 -10.20 -10.75 -8.05
CA ALA A 52 -9.61 -9.66 -7.29
C ALA A 52 -9.37 -8.44 -8.18
N VAL A 53 -9.83 -7.29 -7.74
CA VAL A 53 -9.51 -5.99 -8.34
C VAL A 53 -8.36 -5.38 -7.55
N ILE A 54 -7.27 -5.10 -8.24
CA ILE A 54 -6.02 -4.67 -7.64
C ILE A 54 -5.66 -3.30 -8.19
N GLN A 55 -5.40 -2.35 -7.30
CA GLN A 55 -4.86 -1.04 -7.66
C GLN A 55 -3.33 -1.10 -7.64
N VAL A 56 -2.69 -0.80 -8.77
CA VAL A 56 -1.24 -0.73 -8.89
C VAL A 56 -0.76 0.66 -8.53
N PHE A 57 0.10 0.81 -7.52
CA PHE A 57 0.52 2.12 -7.02
C PHE A 57 1.36 2.92 -8.03
N GLU A 58 2.22 2.25 -8.78
CA GLU A 58 3.11 2.86 -9.78
C GLU A 58 2.50 2.92 -11.18
N GLY A 59 1.21 2.61 -11.31
CA GLY A 59 0.55 2.51 -12.61
C GLY A 59 0.83 1.21 -13.35
N THR A 60 0.05 0.97 -14.39
CA THR A 60 0.05 -0.28 -15.16
C THR A 60 0.89 -0.21 -16.43
N GLU A 61 1.71 0.81 -16.58
CA GLU A 61 2.60 0.96 -17.73
C GLU A 61 3.53 -0.25 -17.87
N ASN A 62 3.71 -0.71 -19.12
CA ASN A 62 4.49 -1.90 -19.48
C ASN A 62 3.97 -3.24 -18.92
N MET A 63 2.81 -3.26 -18.28
CA MET A 63 2.12 -4.49 -17.90
C MET A 63 1.26 -4.98 -19.05
N SER A 64 1.33 -6.28 -19.34
CA SER A 64 0.43 -6.95 -20.27
C SER A 64 -0.23 -8.16 -19.63
N LEU A 65 -1.26 -8.68 -20.29
CA LEU A 65 -2.00 -9.81 -19.78
C LEU A 65 -1.14 -11.08 -19.67
N ASP A 66 -0.15 -11.21 -20.52
CA ASP A 66 0.66 -12.41 -20.62
C ASP A 66 2.02 -12.33 -19.91
N ASN A 67 2.58 -11.12 -19.77
CA ASN A 67 3.94 -10.94 -19.26
C ASN A 67 4.03 -10.71 -17.74
N THR A 68 2.88 -10.61 -17.07
CA THR A 68 2.81 -10.24 -15.66
C THR A 68 2.57 -11.47 -14.78
N ARG A 69 3.39 -11.63 -13.77
CA ARG A 69 3.20 -12.59 -12.69
C ARG A 69 2.77 -11.88 -11.43
N THR A 70 1.79 -12.43 -10.75
CA THR A 70 1.18 -11.86 -9.56
C THR A 70 1.40 -12.77 -8.36
N LYS A 71 1.92 -12.22 -7.29
CA LYS A 71 2.13 -12.93 -6.02
C LYS A 71 1.40 -12.22 -4.89
N LEU A 72 0.54 -12.95 -4.21
CA LEU A 72 -0.11 -12.49 -2.99
C LEU A 72 0.87 -12.56 -1.82
N THR A 73 0.98 -11.50 -1.03
CA THR A 73 1.95 -11.42 0.08
C THR A 73 1.41 -11.98 1.38
N GLY A 74 0.10 -12.09 1.54
CA GLY A 74 -0.54 -12.57 2.75
C GLY A 74 -0.60 -11.56 3.89
N HIS A 75 -0.28 -10.28 3.64
CA HIS A 75 -0.35 -9.21 4.63
C HIS A 75 -0.80 -7.89 4.00
N PRO A 76 -1.43 -6.99 4.79
CA PRO A 76 -1.74 -5.65 4.33
C PRO A 76 -0.46 -4.81 4.21
N MET A 77 -0.63 -3.54 3.83
CA MET A 77 0.50 -2.62 3.75
C MET A 77 1.11 -2.39 5.13
N GLU A 78 2.37 -2.77 5.25
CA GLU A 78 3.15 -2.62 6.48
C GLU A 78 4.30 -1.64 6.27
N VAL A 79 4.65 -0.94 7.33
CA VAL A 79 5.82 -0.08 7.37
C VAL A 79 6.83 -0.61 8.38
N SER A 80 8.09 -0.63 7.99
CA SER A 80 9.20 -0.97 8.87
C SER A 80 9.51 0.20 9.80
N LEU A 81 9.60 -0.05 11.09
CA LEU A 81 9.86 0.96 12.10
C LEU A 81 11.20 0.71 12.79
N ALA A 82 12.05 1.72 12.82
CA ALA A 82 13.31 1.70 13.53
C ALA A 82 13.73 3.13 13.92
N PRO A 83 14.53 3.32 14.98
CA PRO A 83 15.10 4.64 15.28
C PRO A 83 15.92 5.22 14.11
N ASP A 84 16.52 4.36 13.30
CA ASP A 84 17.30 4.73 12.11
C ASP A 84 16.46 5.36 10.98
N MET A 85 15.15 5.43 11.13
CA MET A 85 14.27 6.20 10.22
C MET A 85 14.49 7.70 10.34
N LEU A 86 14.96 8.17 11.49
CA LEU A 86 15.16 9.59 11.74
C LEU A 86 16.20 10.15 10.77
N GLY A 87 15.86 11.25 10.11
CA GLY A 87 16.70 11.90 9.10
C GLY A 87 16.72 11.22 7.73
N ARG A 88 15.93 10.16 7.52
CA ARG A 88 15.82 9.46 6.25
C ARG A 88 14.62 9.94 5.42
N THR A 89 14.68 9.71 4.12
CA THR A 89 13.61 10.05 3.17
C THR A 89 13.03 8.78 2.55
N PHE A 90 11.69 8.69 2.58
CA PHE A 90 10.94 7.55 2.08
C PHE A 90 9.91 7.98 1.04
N ASN A 91 9.57 7.06 0.14
CA ASN A 91 8.44 7.25 -0.76
C ASN A 91 7.10 6.93 -0.07
N GLY A 92 5.97 7.09 -0.78
CA GLY A 92 4.63 6.87 -0.24
C GLY A 92 4.31 5.44 0.21
N ILE A 93 5.11 4.46 -0.15
CA ILE A 93 4.99 3.05 0.29
C ILE A 93 6.01 2.66 1.36
N GLY A 94 6.74 3.63 1.91
CA GLY A 94 7.73 3.39 2.97
C GLY A 94 9.08 2.85 2.51
N LYS A 95 9.37 2.90 1.21
CA LYS A 95 10.67 2.49 0.68
C LYS A 95 11.65 3.66 0.72
N PRO A 96 12.89 3.47 1.23
CA PRO A 96 13.90 4.53 1.23
C PRO A 96 14.25 4.98 -0.19
N ILE A 97 14.38 6.29 -0.37
CA ILE A 97 14.78 6.93 -1.65
C ILE A 97 16.04 7.80 -1.51
N ASP A 98 16.68 7.77 -0.36
CA ASP A 98 17.88 8.55 -0.04
C ASP A 98 19.21 7.85 -0.42
N GLY A 99 19.14 6.67 -1.03
CA GLY A 99 20.32 5.91 -1.44
C GLY A 99 21.07 5.18 -0.31
N LEU A 100 20.57 5.24 0.93
CA LEU A 100 21.24 4.63 2.10
C LEU A 100 20.84 3.16 2.33
N GLY A 101 20.10 2.56 1.42
CA GLY A 101 19.67 1.17 1.52
C GLY A 101 18.43 0.96 2.41
N PRO A 102 17.95 -0.29 2.52
CA PRO A 102 16.76 -0.62 3.29
C PRO A 102 16.97 -0.45 4.80
N LEU A 103 15.88 -0.24 5.52
CA LEU A 103 15.90 -0.31 7.00
C LEU A 103 16.04 -1.76 7.45
N ILE A 104 16.96 -1.98 8.36
CA ILE A 104 17.16 -3.30 9.00
C ILE A 104 16.39 -3.29 10.32
N THR A 105 15.21 -3.91 10.33
CA THR A 105 14.36 -3.98 11.52
C THR A 105 13.43 -5.18 11.43
N ASP A 106 13.18 -5.80 12.57
CA ASP A 106 12.17 -6.85 12.71
C ASP A 106 10.78 -6.28 13.07
N VAL A 107 10.71 -4.98 13.35
CA VAL A 107 9.45 -4.33 13.73
C VAL A 107 8.76 -3.81 12.49
N LYS A 108 7.65 -4.46 12.15
CA LYS A 108 6.72 -4.02 11.10
C LYS A 108 5.35 -3.73 11.70
N ARG A 109 4.69 -2.71 11.19
CA ARG A 109 3.33 -2.34 11.62
C ARG A 109 2.47 -2.06 10.41
N ASP A 110 1.22 -2.52 10.51
CA ASP A 110 0.17 -2.19 9.55
C ASP A 110 -0.06 -0.67 9.54
N VAL A 111 -0.08 -0.06 8.36
CA VAL A 111 -0.29 1.38 8.21
C VAL A 111 -1.68 1.84 8.66
N ASN A 112 -2.67 0.96 8.64
CA ASN A 112 -4.01 1.26 9.14
C ASN A 112 -4.09 1.28 10.67
N GLY A 113 -3.10 0.69 11.35
CA GLY A 113 -3.07 0.58 12.79
C GLY A 113 -4.17 -0.32 13.37
N LEU A 114 -4.31 -0.25 14.68
CA LEU A 114 -5.37 -0.97 15.40
C LEU A 114 -6.60 -0.08 15.57
N PRO A 115 -7.81 -0.65 15.57
CA PRO A 115 -9.03 0.11 15.88
C PRO A 115 -8.94 0.71 17.28
N LEU A 116 -9.17 2.00 17.37
CA LEU A 116 -9.15 2.76 18.62
C LEU A 116 -10.55 2.92 19.18
N ASN A 117 -10.77 2.40 20.40
CA ASN A 117 -12.00 2.67 21.13
C ASN A 117 -12.14 4.19 21.34
N PRO A 118 -13.25 4.83 20.92
CA PRO A 118 -13.47 6.26 21.09
C PRO A 118 -13.29 6.78 22.51
N VAL A 119 -13.64 5.96 23.51
CA VAL A 119 -13.51 6.29 24.94
C VAL A 119 -12.04 6.46 25.38
N ARG A 120 -11.11 5.82 24.67
CA ARG A 120 -9.66 5.94 24.93
C ARG A 120 -9.00 7.15 24.26
N ARG A 121 -9.72 7.84 23.39
CA ARG A 121 -9.20 9.03 22.73
C ARG A 121 -9.08 10.16 23.73
N LYS A 122 -7.93 10.81 23.72
CA LYS A 122 -7.68 12.05 24.48
C LYS A 122 -7.66 13.23 23.55
N TYR A 123 -8.05 14.40 24.05
CA TYR A 123 -7.87 15.64 23.31
C TYR A 123 -6.39 15.87 23.02
N PRO A 124 -6.02 16.19 21.77
CA PRO A 124 -4.63 16.50 21.41
C PRO A 124 -4.19 17.79 22.10
N ARG A 125 -3.14 17.71 22.90
CA ARG A 125 -2.53 18.89 23.54
C ARG A 125 -1.29 19.37 22.79
N ASN A 126 -0.57 18.44 22.16
CA ASN A 126 0.61 18.71 21.36
C ASN A 126 0.35 18.19 19.95
N TYR A 127 0.04 19.07 19.03
CA TYR A 127 -0.22 18.68 17.64
C TYR A 127 1.03 18.85 16.79
N ILE A 128 1.17 17.98 15.80
CA ILE A 128 2.20 18.11 14.77
C ILE A 128 1.65 19.01 13.66
N ARG A 129 2.30 20.13 13.42
CA ARG A 129 1.93 21.03 12.34
C ARG A 129 2.38 20.45 11.01
N THR A 130 1.46 19.89 10.26
CA THR A 130 1.69 19.41 8.92
C THR A 130 1.36 20.50 7.90
N GLY A 131 1.93 20.43 6.70
CA GLY A 131 1.54 21.32 5.61
C GLY A 131 0.16 21.01 5.01
N THR A 132 -0.56 20.05 5.56
CA THR A 132 -1.87 19.62 5.07
C THR A 132 -2.93 20.65 5.44
N VAL A 133 -3.64 21.17 4.43
CA VAL A 133 -4.67 22.19 4.57
C VAL A 133 -6.04 21.58 4.35
N SER A 134 -6.65 21.00 5.38
CA SER A 134 -8.05 20.58 5.27
C SER A 134 -8.99 21.43 6.12
N TYR A 135 -8.71 21.60 7.41
CA TYR A 135 -9.56 22.37 8.33
C TYR A 135 -8.84 23.51 9.05
N THR A 136 -7.50 23.55 9.01
CA THR A 136 -6.70 24.54 9.74
C THR A 136 -6.82 25.97 9.20
N HIS A 137 -7.32 26.15 8.00
CA HIS A 137 -7.51 27.48 7.35
C HIS A 137 -8.99 27.82 7.05
N LEU A 138 -9.93 26.96 7.41
CA LEU A 138 -11.35 27.29 7.41
C LEU A 138 -11.67 28.11 8.69
N THR A 139 -11.32 29.35 8.69
CA THR A 139 -11.91 30.31 9.63
C THR A 139 -13.28 30.66 9.11
N LEU A 140 -14.32 30.25 9.84
CA LEU A 140 -15.67 30.78 9.63
C LEU A 140 -15.59 32.31 9.78
N PRO A 141 -16.16 33.10 8.84
CA PRO A 141 -16.23 34.53 9.02
C PRO A 141 -17.01 34.80 10.30
N THR A 142 -16.33 35.40 11.28
CA THR A 142 -16.99 35.93 12.46
C THR A 142 -17.76 37.16 12.01
N THR A 143 -19.09 37.06 12.04
CA THR A 143 -20.00 38.23 11.98
C THR A 143 -19.91 39.06 13.23
#